data_d28c82b4ee5fadfd6f186554d2eb1fa7
#
_entry.id   d28c82b4ee5fadfd6f186554d2eb1fa7
#
_cell.length_a   1.000
_cell.length_b   1.000
_cell.length_c   1.000
_cell.angle_alpha   90.00
_cell.angle_beta   90.00
_cell.angle_gamma   90.00
#
_symmetry.space_group_name_H-M   'P 1'
#
loop_
_entity.id
_entity.type
_entity.pdbx_description
1 polymer ?
#
loop_
_entity_poly.entity_id
_entity_poly.type
_entity_poly.pdbx_seq_one_letter_code
_entity_poly.pdbx_strand_id
1 'polypeptide(L)'
;NLLFGQGTRGLQRYAKRGYGVDLTATEAERARTAFFRAYPGLSRWQAETRRHAERVGQVRTSGGRVRALEGQRALATESLNTPIQGGAAECLLAALAELNLDRWNAHLVNVVHDELVVECDPEPAGAVAAEVERAMVAGFLALFPEGGTRDLVEAHRGPNWAAAKG
;
A
#
# COMPACT_ATOMS: atom_id res chain seq x y z
N ASN A 1 2.15 9.19 9.51
CA ASN A 1 1.15 9.12 8.48
C ASN A 1 -0.24 8.89 9.11
N LEU A 2 -1.20 9.81 8.84
CA LEU A 2 -2.52 9.86 9.49
C LEU A 2 -3.38 8.63 9.18
N LEU A 3 -3.20 8.03 8.00
CA LEU A 3 -3.89 6.80 7.59
C LEU A 3 -3.66 5.64 8.60
N PHE A 4 -2.47 5.57 9.16
CA PHE A 4 -2.06 4.52 10.09
C PHE A 4 -2.17 4.94 11.56
N GLY A 5 -3.04 5.90 11.85
CA GLY A 5 -3.34 6.32 13.22
C GLY A 5 -2.27 7.16 13.90
N GLN A 6 -1.42 7.83 13.13
CA GLN A 6 -0.40 8.72 13.65
C GLN A 6 -1.03 9.89 14.43
N GLY A 7 -0.59 10.11 15.66
CA GLY A 7 -1.02 11.25 16.46
C GLY A 7 -0.27 12.54 16.10
N THR A 8 -0.63 13.65 16.75
CA THR A 8 -0.09 15.00 16.54
C THR A 8 1.45 15.06 16.57
N ARG A 9 2.08 14.46 17.58
CA ARG A 9 3.55 14.39 17.68
C ARG A 9 4.20 13.60 16.53
N GLY A 10 3.52 12.57 16.06
CA GLY A 10 3.97 11.79 14.92
C GLY A 10 3.91 12.61 13.63
N LEU A 11 2.83 13.36 13.43
CA LEU A 11 2.67 14.26 12.27
C LEU A 11 3.75 15.35 12.25
N GLN A 12 4.08 15.96 13.40
CA GLN A 12 5.17 16.94 13.50
C GLN A 12 6.51 16.33 13.05
N ARG A 13 6.86 15.13 13.55
CA ARG A 13 8.10 14.44 13.15
C ARG A 13 8.14 14.08 11.67
N TYR A 14 7.01 13.65 11.14
CA TYR A 14 6.88 13.30 9.71
C TYR A 14 7.07 14.56 8.83
N ALA A 15 6.41 15.67 9.15
CA ALA A 15 6.55 16.93 8.43
C ALA A 15 8.00 17.42 8.44
N LYS A 16 8.66 17.37 9.61
CA LYS A 16 10.06 17.81 9.74
C LYS A 16 11.03 16.92 8.96
N ARG A 17 10.92 15.59 9.11
CA ARG A 17 11.87 14.64 8.48
C ARG A 17 11.65 14.49 6.97
N GLY A 18 10.41 14.49 6.52
CA GLY A 18 10.07 14.25 5.11
C GLY A 18 10.10 15.50 4.24
N TYR A 19 9.78 16.65 4.84
CA TYR A 19 9.56 17.90 4.08
C TYR A 19 10.29 19.12 4.65
N GLY A 20 11.05 18.97 5.73
CA GLY A 20 11.73 20.09 6.38
C GLY A 20 10.80 21.10 7.07
N VAL A 21 9.52 20.76 7.24
CA VAL A 21 8.50 21.67 7.81
C VAL A 21 8.39 21.47 9.31
N ASP A 22 8.64 22.53 10.06
CA ASP A 22 8.43 22.58 11.51
C ASP A 22 7.00 23.04 11.82
N LEU A 23 6.16 22.10 12.27
CA LEU A 23 4.79 22.37 12.71
C LEU A 23 4.76 22.54 14.23
N THR A 24 4.09 23.57 14.71
CA THR A 24 3.69 23.68 16.12
C THR A 24 2.65 22.59 16.46
N ALA A 25 2.46 22.28 17.74
CA ALA A 25 1.45 21.33 18.17
C ALA A 25 0.03 21.74 17.72
N THR A 26 -0.27 23.03 17.76
CA THR A 26 -1.56 23.60 17.34
C THR A 26 -1.78 23.45 15.83
N GLU A 27 -0.77 23.70 15.01
CA GLU A 27 -0.85 23.52 13.56
C GLU A 27 -1.02 22.05 13.18
N ALA A 28 -0.25 21.18 13.79
CA ALA A 28 -0.36 19.75 13.57
C ALA A 28 -1.75 19.20 13.98
N GLU A 29 -2.33 19.69 15.08
CA GLU A 29 -3.68 19.29 15.49
C GLU A 29 -4.77 19.86 14.56
N ARG A 30 -4.62 21.10 14.10
CA ARG A 30 -5.52 21.69 13.08
C ARG A 30 -5.49 20.88 11.78
N ALA A 31 -4.29 20.55 11.29
CA ALA A 31 -4.12 19.75 10.08
C ALA A 31 -4.75 18.36 10.23
N ARG A 32 -4.52 17.71 11.38
CA ARG A 32 -5.13 16.41 11.70
C ARG A 32 -6.65 16.48 11.75
N THR A 33 -7.20 17.48 12.41
CA THR A 33 -8.65 17.71 12.50
C THR A 33 -9.26 17.97 11.13
N ALA A 34 -8.63 18.81 10.30
CA ALA A 34 -9.07 19.10 8.94
C ALA A 34 -9.06 17.84 8.07
N PHE A 35 -8.02 17.02 8.18
CA PHE A 35 -7.91 15.74 7.48
C PHE A 35 -9.08 14.80 7.83
N PHE A 36 -9.34 14.55 9.10
CA PHE A 36 -10.42 13.65 9.51
C PHE A 36 -11.81 14.22 9.27
N ARG A 37 -11.96 15.53 9.20
CA ARG A 37 -13.19 16.18 8.77
C ARG A 37 -13.45 15.98 7.28
N ALA A 38 -12.39 16.00 6.46
CA ALA A 38 -12.47 15.71 5.03
C ALA A 38 -12.75 14.23 4.74
N TYR A 39 -12.27 13.33 5.62
CA TYR A 39 -12.39 11.87 5.47
C TYR A 39 -13.07 11.22 6.68
N PRO A 40 -14.37 11.48 6.94
CA PRO A 40 -15.04 10.97 8.14
C PRO A 40 -15.19 9.45 8.17
N GLY A 41 -15.26 8.80 7.01
CA GLY A 41 -15.25 7.34 6.88
C GLY A 41 -13.98 6.71 7.43
N LEU A 42 -12.82 7.33 7.18
CA LEU A 42 -11.54 6.87 7.69
C LEU A 42 -11.47 6.93 9.22
N SER A 43 -11.97 8.04 9.81
CA SER A 43 -12.02 8.18 11.27
C SER A 43 -12.86 7.07 11.91
N ARG A 44 -14.02 6.78 11.33
CA ARG A 44 -14.92 5.71 11.77
C ARG A 44 -14.26 4.34 11.66
N TRP A 45 -13.69 4.03 10.50
CA TRP A 45 -12.98 2.79 10.26
C TRP A 45 -11.83 2.58 11.27
N GLN A 46 -11.02 3.61 11.52
CA GLN A 46 -9.94 3.51 12.51
C GLN A 46 -10.47 3.18 13.91
N ALA A 47 -11.56 3.84 14.34
CA ALA A 47 -12.15 3.61 15.64
C ALA A 47 -12.76 2.21 15.78
N GLU A 48 -13.42 1.72 14.74
CA GLU A 48 -14.04 0.39 14.69
C GLU A 48 -12.97 -0.70 14.67
N THR A 49 -11.93 -0.55 13.86
CA THR A 49 -10.83 -1.50 13.75
C THR A 49 -10.08 -1.64 15.07
N ARG A 50 -9.78 -0.53 15.76
CA ARG A 50 -9.14 -0.58 17.09
C ARG A 50 -10.02 -1.28 18.12
N ARG A 51 -11.30 -0.91 18.22
CA ARG A 51 -12.24 -1.57 19.15
C ARG A 51 -12.36 -3.06 18.88
N HIS A 52 -12.37 -3.46 17.61
CA HIS A 52 -12.37 -4.87 17.25
C HIS A 52 -11.07 -5.55 17.70
N ALA A 53 -9.92 -4.96 17.38
CA ALA A 53 -8.60 -5.48 17.75
C ALA A 53 -8.42 -5.61 19.26
N GLU A 54 -8.87 -4.63 20.04
CA GLU A 54 -8.85 -4.67 21.52
C GLU A 54 -9.68 -5.83 22.09
N ARG A 55 -10.82 -6.11 21.45
CA ARG A 55 -11.72 -7.19 21.91
C ARG A 55 -11.22 -8.58 21.56
N VAL A 56 -10.64 -8.78 20.36
CA VAL A 56 -10.30 -10.13 19.86
C VAL A 56 -8.80 -10.42 19.84
N GLY A 57 -7.94 -9.43 20.11
CA GLY A 57 -6.48 -9.59 20.12
C GLY A 57 -5.86 -9.85 18.74
N GLN A 58 -6.59 -9.64 17.64
CA GLN A 58 -6.10 -9.89 16.29
C GLN A 58 -6.77 -8.99 15.26
N VAL A 59 -6.15 -8.89 14.09
CA VAL A 59 -6.72 -8.27 12.89
C VAL A 59 -6.57 -9.16 11.67
N ARG A 60 -7.36 -8.91 10.63
CA ARG A 60 -7.30 -9.61 9.34
C ARG A 60 -7.05 -8.62 8.21
N THR A 61 -6.34 -9.10 7.20
CA THR A 61 -6.24 -8.44 5.91
C THR A 61 -7.47 -8.74 5.05
N SER A 62 -7.60 -8.06 3.91
CA SER A 62 -8.69 -8.31 2.94
C SER A 62 -8.65 -9.72 2.38
N GLY A 63 -7.46 -10.32 2.19
CA GLY A 63 -7.29 -11.71 1.77
C GLY A 63 -7.45 -12.74 2.89
N GLY A 64 -7.78 -12.30 4.13
CA GLY A 64 -8.08 -13.19 5.24
C GLY A 64 -6.90 -13.58 6.13
N ARG A 65 -5.67 -13.11 5.84
CA ARG A 65 -4.50 -13.36 6.70
C ARG A 65 -4.72 -12.76 8.09
N VAL A 66 -4.46 -13.55 9.12
CA VAL A 66 -4.61 -13.16 10.53
C VAL A 66 -3.27 -12.73 11.10
N ARG A 67 -3.30 -11.64 11.87
CA ARG A 67 -2.18 -11.20 12.71
C ARG A 67 -2.64 -11.07 14.15
N ALA A 68 -2.02 -11.82 15.06
CA ALA A 68 -2.17 -11.62 16.49
C ALA A 68 -1.51 -10.31 16.92
N LEU A 69 -2.12 -9.62 17.88
CA LEU A 69 -1.66 -8.33 18.39
C LEU A 69 -1.32 -8.44 19.86
N GLU A 70 -0.05 -8.24 20.20
CA GLU A 70 0.42 -8.31 21.57
C GLU A 70 0.85 -6.93 22.07
N GLY A 71 0.26 -6.51 23.19
CA GLY A 71 0.57 -5.25 23.87
C GLY A 71 -0.06 -4.01 23.25
N GLN A 72 -0.06 -2.93 24.02
CA GLN A 72 -0.73 -1.66 23.69
C GLN A 72 -0.24 -1.00 22.38
N ARG A 73 1.04 -1.13 22.06
CA ARG A 73 1.60 -0.56 20.84
C ARG A 73 1.07 -1.28 19.59
N ALA A 74 0.98 -2.61 19.64
CA ALA A 74 0.44 -3.41 18.56
C ALA A 74 -1.03 -3.07 18.32
N LEU A 75 -1.83 -2.99 19.38
CA LEU A 75 -3.24 -2.58 19.32
C LEU A 75 -3.42 -1.19 18.72
N ALA A 76 -2.54 -0.24 19.02
CA ALA A 76 -2.67 1.14 18.57
C ALA A 76 -2.25 1.37 17.10
N THR A 77 -1.19 0.70 16.63
CA THR A 77 -0.58 0.95 15.31
C THR A 77 -0.72 -0.21 14.35
N GLU A 78 -0.42 -1.43 14.80
CA GLU A 78 -0.42 -2.60 13.91
C GLU A 78 -1.85 -3.01 13.54
N SER A 79 -2.83 -2.74 14.42
CA SER A 79 -4.25 -2.95 14.12
C SER A 79 -4.73 -2.19 12.89
N LEU A 80 -4.23 -0.99 12.67
CA LEU A 80 -4.58 -0.16 11.52
C LEU A 80 -3.65 -0.39 10.32
N ASN A 81 -2.39 -0.73 10.58
CA ASN A 81 -1.40 -0.88 9.53
C ASN A 81 -1.56 -2.21 8.79
N THR A 82 -1.80 -3.30 9.52
CA THR A 82 -1.89 -4.65 8.97
C THR A 82 -2.98 -4.82 7.91
N PRO A 83 -4.22 -4.36 8.07
CA PRO A 83 -5.25 -4.49 7.04
C PRO A 83 -4.86 -3.80 5.72
N ILE A 84 -4.19 -2.65 5.79
CA ILE A 84 -3.82 -1.86 4.62
C ILE A 84 -2.55 -2.41 3.97
N GLN A 85 -1.44 -2.46 4.70
CA GLN A 85 -0.15 -2.92 4.17
C GLN A 85 -0.16 -4.42 3.84
N GLY A 86 -0.83 -5.21 4.67
CA GLY A 86 -1.02 -6.63 4.41
C GLY A 86 -1.89 -6.88 3.19
N GLY A 87 -2.98 -6.12 3.02
CA GLY A 87 -3.83 -6.18 1.84
C GLY A 87 -3.07 -5.80 0.56
N ALA A 88 -2.25 -4.74 0.59
CA ALA A 88 -1.40 -4.37 -0.53
C ALA A 88 -0.40 -5.49 -0.91
N ALA A 89 0.23 -6.11 0.09
CA ALA A 89 1.12 -7.25 -0.15
C ALA A 89 0.38 -8.47 -0.73
N GLU A 90 -0.86 -8.71 -0.31
CA GLU A 90 -1.70 -9.79 -0.86
C GLU A 90 -2.12 -9.51 -2.30
N CYS A 91 -2.41 -8.25 -2.66
CA CYS A 91 -2.65 -7.87 -4.07
C CYS A 91 -1.43 -8.20 -4.93
N LEU A 92 -0.23 -7.89 -4.44
CA LEU A 92 1.00 -8.20 -5.17
C LEU A 92 1.23 -9.71 -5.31
N LEU A 93 0.97 -10.50 -4.27
CA LEU A 93 1.04 -11.96 -4.35
C LEU A 93 0.02 -12.53 -5.34
N ALA A 94 -1.20 -11.99 -5.37
CA ALA A 94 -2.20 -12.37 -6.36
C ALA A 94 -1.77 -11.97 -7.78
N ALA A 95 -1.17 -10.78 -7.94
CA ALA A 95 -0.62 -10.33 -9.21
C ALA A 95 0.50 -11.26 -9.72
N LEU A 96 1.38 -11.72 -8.83
CA LEU A 96 2.43 -12.69 -9.19
C LEU A 96 1.85 -14.03 -9.65
N ALA A 97 0.74 -14.47 -9.08
CA ALA A 97 0.05 -15.69 -9.51
C ALA A 97 -0.64 -15.53 -10.88
N GLU A 98 -1.02 -14.31 -11.25
CA GLU A 98 -1.64 -13.97 -12.53
C GLU A 98 -0.63 -13.64 -13.65
N LEU A 99 0.63 -13.34 -13.27
CA LEU A 99 1.66 -12.91 -14.20
C LEU A 99 2.14 -14.08 -15.08
N ASN A 100 2.00 -13.92 -16.39
CA ASN A 100 2.45 -14.92 -17.37
C ASN A 100 3.45 -14.29 -18.34
N LEU A 101 4.73 -14.60 -18.16
CA LEU A 101 5.83 -14.13 -18.97
C LEU A 101 6.33 -15.15 -20.01
N ASP A 102 5.73 -16.36 -20.07
CA ASP A 102 6.20 -17.49 -20.89
C ASP A 102 6.22 -17.19 -22.40
N ARG A 103 5.42 -16.22 -22.85
CA ARG A 103 5.32 -15.84 -24.27
C ARG A 103 6.52 -15.05 -24.78
N TRP A 104 7.28 -14.49 -23.84
CA TRP A 104 8.40 -13.61 -24.14
C TRP A 104 9.64 -14.13 -23.41
N ASN A 105 10.80 -13.82 -23.92
CA ASN A 105 12.05 -14.05 -23.20
C ASN A 105 12.15 -13.01 -22.08
N ALA A 106 11.28 -13.13 -21.07
CA ALA A 106 11.08 -12.16 -20.00
C ALA A 106 11.15 -12.84 -18.63
N HIS A 107 11.79 -12.18 -17.69
CA HIS A 107 12.07 -12.73 -16.37
C HIS A 107 11.74 -11.74 -15.27
N LEU A 108 10.99 -12.16 -14.25
CA LEU A 108 10.83 -11.39 -13.02
C LEU A 108 12.16 -11.43 -12.26
N VAL A 109 12.83 -10.29 -12.18
CA VAL A 109 14.15 -10.21 -11.55
C VAL A 109 14.12 -9.64 -10.14
N ASN A 110 13.07 -8.86 -9.80
CA ASN A 110 12.94 -8.33 -8.44
C ASN A 110 11.49 -8.00 -8.09
N VAL A 111 11.19 -8.00 -6.80
CA VAL A 111 9.93 -7.53 -6.21
C VAL A 111 10.28 -6.60 -5.05
N VAL A 112 9.91 -5.32 -5.15
CA VAL A 112 10.26 -4.30 -4.16
C VAL A 112 9.02 -3.55 -3.71
N HIS A 113 8.56 -3.79 -2.49
CA HIS A 113 7.33 -3.21 -1.93
C HIS A 113 6.10 -3.51 -2.80
N ASP A 114 5.69 -2.58 -3.64
CA ASP A 114 4.55 -2.61 -4.55
C ASP A 114 4.98 -2.58 -6.03
N GLU A 115 6.26 -2.84 -6.30
CA GLU A 115 6.89 -2.77 -7.62
C GLU A 115 7.33 -4.16 -8.09
N LEU A 116 7.03 -4.52 -9.34
CA LEU A 116 7.57 -5.66 -10.06
C LEU A 116 8.62 -5.19 -11.06
N VAL A 117 9.81 -5.77 -11.01
CA VAL A 117 10.90 -5.49 -11.94
C VAL A 117 11.10 -6.69 -12.86
N VAL A 118 10.86 -6.47 -14.15
CA VAL A 118 10.95 -7.50 -15.19
C VAL A 118 12.04 -7.12 -16.19
N GLU A 119 12.89 -8.06 -16.53
CA GLU A 119 13.87 -7.96 -17.60
C GLU A 119 13.37 -8.72 -18.84
N CYS A 120 13.50 -8.11 -20.02
CA CYS A 120 13.14 -8.71 -21.30
C CYS A 120 13.93 -8.09 -22.45
N ASP A 121 13.86 -8.72 -23.62
CA ASP A 121 14.38 -8.12 -24.85
C ASP A 121 13.65 -6.82 -25.19
N PRO A 122 14.28 -5.87 -25.90
CA PRO A 122 13.68 -4.57 -26.21
C PRO A 122 12.42 -4.65 -27.09
N GLU A 123 12.35 -5.63 -28.02
CA GLU A 123 11.23 -5.77 -28.95
C GLU A 123 9.89 -6.05 -28.23
N PRO A 124 9.78 -7.05 -27.33
CA PRO A 124 8.52 -7.34 -26.65
C PRO A 124 8.26 -6.42 -25.44
N ALA A 125 9.14 -5.48 -25.11
CA ALA A 125 9.05 -4.71 -23.85
C ALA A 125 7.70 -3.98 -23.66
N GLY A 126 7.03 -3.57 -24.75
CA GLY A 126 5.70 -2.97 -24.69
C GLY A 126 4.61 -3.97 -24.30
N ALA A 127 4.67 -5.18 -24.87
CA ALA A 127 3.72 -6.25 -24.55
C ALA A 127 3.94 -6.81 -23.14
N VAL A 128 5.20 -6.93 -22.72
CA VAL A 128 5.58 -7.33 -21.36
C VAL A 128 5.08 -6.31 -20.32
N ALA A 129 5.25 -5.01 -20.58
CA ALA A 129 4.73 -3.96 -19.72
C ALA A 129 3.20 -4.05 -19.56
N ALA A 130 2.47 -4.22 -20.65
CA ALA A 130 1.02 -4.39 -20.62
C ALA A 130 0.57 -5.64 -19.85
N GLU A 131 1.34 -6.74 -19.94
CA GLU A 131 1.06 -7.95 -19.15
C GLU A 131 1.30 -7.74 -17.65
N VAL A 132 2.37 -7.04 -17.27
CA VAL A 132 2.64 -6.68 -15.88
C VAL A 132 1.50 -5.81 -15.32
N GLU A 133 1.08 -4.77 -16.05
CA GLU A 133 -0.07 -3.93 -15.66
C GLU A 133 -1.34 -4.75 -15.51
N ARG A 134 -1.66 -5.62 -16.47
CA ARG A 134 -2.82 -6.52 -16.42
C ARG A 134 -2.79 -7.40 -15.18
N ALA A 135 -1.66 -8.04 -14.90
CA ALA A 135 -1.51 -8.94 -13.76
C ALA A 135 -1.65 -8.19 -12.43
N MET A 136 -1.06 -6.99 -12.30
CA MET A 136 -1.17 -6.18 -11.09
C MET A 136 -2.61 -5.69 -10.86
N VAL A 137 -3.32 -5.27 -11.91
CA VAL A 137 -4.75 -4.91 -11.84
C VAL A 137 -5.59 -6.11 -11.45
N ALA A 138 -5.34 -7.29 -12.04
CA ALA A 138 -6.06 -8.51 -11.70
C ALA A 138 -5.83 -8.92 -10.23
N GLY A 139 -4.59 -8.83 -9.75
CA GLY A 139 -4.25 -9.09 -8.36
C GLY A 139 -4.95 -8.14 -7.38
N PHE A 140 -5.09 -6.87 -7.73
CA PHE A 140 -5.87 -5.92 -6.94
C PHE A 140 -7.37 -6.27 -6.93
N LEU A 141 -7.96 -6.54 -8.10
CA LEU A 141 -9.38 -6.86 -8.23
C LEU A 141 -9.76 -8.19 -7.57
N ALA A 142 -8.82 -9.13 -7.44
CA ALA A 142 -9.03 -10.38 -6.69
C ALA A 142 -9.37 -10.13 -5.21
N LEU A 143 -8.84 -9.05 -4.61
CA LEU A 143 -9.09 -8.69 -3.23
C LEU A 143 -10.12 -7.56 -3.08
N PHE A 144 -10.22 -6.71 -4.07
CA PHE A 144 -11.08 -5.51 -4.08
C PHE A 144 -11.88 -5.45 -5.39
N PRO A 145 -12.86 -6.34 -5.60
CA PRO A 145 -13.59 -6.47 -6.87
C PRO A 145 -14.37 -5.20 -7.26
N GLU A 146 -14.77 -4.39 -6.28
CA GLU A 146 -15.44 -3.09 -6.51
C GLU A 146 -14.43 -1.92 -6.56
N GLY A 147 -13.13 -2.19 -6.54
CA GLY A 147 -12.08 -1.19 -6.53
C GLY A 147 -11.95 -0.47 -7.87
N GLY A 148 -11.73 0.85 -7.84
CA GLY A 148 -11.39 1.62 -9.04
C GLY A 148 -10.00 1.27 -9.53
N THR A 149 -9.86 1.09 -10.86
CA THR A 149 -8.58 0.70 -11.49
C THR A 149 -7.93 1.82 -12.30
N ARG A 150 -8.55 3.01 -12.34
CA ARG A 150 -7.97 4.15 -13.04
C ARG A 150 -6.66 4.56 -12.38
N ASP A 151 -5.59 4.65 -13.15
CA ASP A 151 -4.26 5.10 -12.69
C ASP A 151 -3.73 4.29 -11.48
N LEU A 152 -4.16 3.01 -11.37
CA LEU A 152 -3.78 2.12 -10.28
C LEU A 152 -2.35 1.57 -10.45
N VAL A 153 -1.98 1.26 -11.68
CA VAL A 153 -0.67 0.69 -12.03
C VAL A 153 -0.08 1.52 -13.17
N GLU A 154 1.21 1.76 -13.11
CA GLU A 154 1.96 2.46 -14.14
C GLU A 154 3.23 1.66 -14.45
N ALA A 155 3.46 1.32 -15.72
CA ALA A 155 4.66 0.61 -16.16
C ALA A 155 5.63 1.55 -16.88
N HIS A 156 6.83 1.61 -16.38
CA HIS A 156 7.94 2.35 -16.98
C HIS A 156 8.94 1.41 -17.64
N ARG A 157 9.57 1.87 -18.71
CA ARG A 157 10.55 1.10 -19.49
C ARG A 157 11.85 1.87 -19.61
N GLY A 158 12.97 1.17 -19.54
CA GLY A 158 14.29 1.75 -19.72
C GLY A 158 15.36 0.67 -19.92
N PRO A 159 16.56 1.05 -20.34
CA PRO A 159 17.67 0.10 -20.52
C PRO A 159 18.17 -0.53 -19.22
N ASN A 160 17.73 -0.03 -18.09
CA ASN A 160 17.97 -0.55 -16.76
C ASN A 160 16.94 0.00 -15.77
N TRP A 161 16.85 -0.58 -14.59
CA TRP A 161 15.89 -0.20 -13.55
C TRP A 161 15.99 1.28 -13.14
N ALA A 162 17.20 1.83 -13.02
CA ALA A 162 17.37 3.24 -12.63
C ALA A 162 16.78 4.19 -13.68
N ALA A 163 17.01 3.89 -14.98
CA ALA A 163 16.46 4.68 -16.08
C ALA A 163 14.94 4.53 -16.24
N ALA A 164 14.38 3.39 -15.84
CA ALA A 164 12.93 3.18 -15.85
C ALA A 164 12.22 3.93 -14.71
N LYS A 165 12.91 4.23 -13.62
CA LYS A 165 12.31 4.99 -12.48
C LYS A 165 12.18 6.50 -12.72
N GLY A 166 12.88 7.07 -13.67
CA GLY A 166 12.92 8.51 -13.92
C GLY A 166 13.93 9.25 -13.05
#